data_3b4a6ea7b001877c51d41ff6ba035d98
#
_entry.id   3b4a6ea7b001877c51d41ff6ba035d98
#
_cell.length_a   1.000
_cell.length_b   1.000
_cell.length_c   1.000
_cell.angle_alpha   90.00
_cell.angle_beta   90.00
_cell.angle_gamma   90.00
#
_symmetry.space_group_name_H-M   'P 1'
#
loop_
_entity.id
_entity.type
_entity.pdbx_description
1 polymer ?
#
loop_
_entity_poly.entity_id
_entity_poly.type
_entity_poly.pdbx_seq_one_letter_code
_entity_poly.pdbx_strand_id
1 'polypeptide(L)'
;MIGIGTLINSAGIIAGGLLGHFSSRFFHREQQDSLKTVCGISVMFIAVAGAMKGMLKIDGAGLTSVRSMLVVLCLAIGTIIGEVIGIEKGFERFGEWLKVKTGNSGDPTFVNAFVTASLTVSVGAMAVVGAIQDGMTGDYSTLSVKAVLDLIIIAVMTSSMGKGCAFAAIPVFLVEGVITVLARLVAPVMTELAIEYISLIGAILIFSVGVNLVWGKKVRVANMLPSLILAIIAAYLPIGF
;
A
#
# COMPACT_ATOMS: atom_id res chain seq x y z
N MET A 1 1.80 -22.98 10.40
CA MET A 1 2.97 -22.95 9.47
C MET A 1 3.27 -21.48 9.23
N ILE A 2 4.50 -21.07 9.46
CA ILE A 2 4.96 -19.69 9.27
C ILE A 2 4.99 -19.36 7.76
N GLY A 3 4.53 -18.18 7.37
CA GLY A 3 4.53 -17.69 5.98
C GLY A 3 3.29 -18.06 5.15
N ILE A 4 2.32 -18.76 5.71
CA ILE A 4 1.07 -19.07 5.01
C ILE A 4 0.27 -17.80 4.71
N GLY A 5 0.22 -16.84 5.61
CA GLY A 5 -0.50 -15.60 5.43
C GLY A 5 0.00 -14.79 4.23
N THR A 6 1.32 -14.67 4.09
CA THR A 6 1.96 -14.03 2.93
C THR A 6 1.59 -14.73 1.61
N LEU A 7 1.57 -16.07 1.61
CA LEU A 7 1.17 -16.85 0.42
C LEU A 7 -0.31 -16.63 0.10
N ILE A 8 -1.20 -16.66 1.10
CA ILE A 8 -2.64 -16.43 0.93
C ILE A 8 -2.88 -15.03 0.35
N ASN A 9 -2.20 -13.99 0.89
CA ASN A 9 -2.37 -12.63 0.39
C ASN A 9 -1.88 -12.49 -1.05
N SER A 10 -0.71 -13.00 -1.37
CA SER A 10 -0.18 -12.97 -2.73
C SER A 10 -1.07 -13.75 -3.72
N ALA A 11 -1.60 -14.90 -3.29
CA ALA A 11 -2.55 -15.67 -4.09
C ALA A 11 -3.87 -14.90 -4.30
N GLY A 12 -4.35 -14.17 -3.28
CA GLY A 12 -5.51 -13.28 -3.38
C GLY A 12 -5.31 -12.19 -4.43
N ILE A 13 -4.13 -11.55 -4.45
CA ILE A 13 -3.78 -10.53 -5.45
C ILE A 13 -3.76 -11.14 -6.87
N ILE A 14 -3.16 -12.32 -7.04
CA ILE A 14 -3.13 -13.01 -8.34
C ILE A 14 -4.55 -13.37 -8.78
N ALA A 15 -5.36 -13.93 -7.89
CA ALA A 15 -6.76 -14.28 -8.19
C ALA A 15 -7.57 -13.03 -8.56
N GLY A 16 -7.43 -11.93 -7.81
CA GLY A 16 -8.03 -10.64 -8.14
C GLY A 16 -7.59 -10.14 -9.52
N GLY A 17 -6.30 -10.23 -9.82
CA GLY A 17 -5.76 -9.88 -11.13
C GLY A 17 -6.36 -10.69 -12.27
N LEU A 18 -6.50 -12.01 -12.09
CA LEU A 18 -7.15 -12.88 -13.08
C LEU A 18 -8.63 -12.52 -13.25
N LEU A 19 -9.37 -12.38 -12.15
CA LEU A 19 -10.79 -12.00 -12.19
C LEU A 19 -10.97 -10.64 -12.89
N GLY A 20 -10.15 -9.64 -12.55
CA GLY A 20 -10.18 -8.34 -13.19
C GLY A 20 -9.84 -8.39 -14.68
N HIS A 21 -8.85 -9.21 -15.06
CA HIS A 21 -8.48 -9.38 -16.46
C HIS A 21 -9.61 -10.03 -17.28
N PHE A 22 -10.26 -11.07 -16.75
CA PHE A 22 -11.38 -11.70 -17.44
C PHE A 22 -12.60 -10.77 -17.50
N SER A 23 -12.92 -10.07 -16.41
CA SER A 23 -14.05 -9.15 -16.35
C SER A 23 -13.85 -7.91 -17.22
N SER A 24 -12.62 -7.47 -17.46
CA SER A 24 -12.33 -6.31 -18.32
C SER A 24 -12.86 -6.46 -19.74
N ARG A 25 -13.03 -7.70 -20.23
CA ARG A 25 -13.58 -7.99 -21.56
C ARG A 25 -15.08 -7.66 -21.67
N PHE A 26 -15.78 -7.58 -20.55
CA PHE A 26 -17.22 -7.27 -20.50
C PHE A 26 -17.48 -5.77 -20.31
N PHE A 27 -16.46 -4.98 -19.99
CA PHE A 27 -16.59 -3.55 -19.75
C PHE A 27 -16.10 -2.72 -20.94
N HIS A 28 -16.91 -1.76 -21.36
CA HIS A 28 -16.52 -0.74 -22.32
C HIS A 28 -15.54 0.25 -21.68
N ARG A 29 -14.77 0.97 -22.49
CA ARG A 29 -13.74 1.92 -21.98
C ARG A 29 -14.29 2.94 -20.98
N GLU A 30 -15.47 3.50 -21.27
CA GLU A 30 -16.14 4.44 -20.36
C GLU A 30 -16.45 3.83 -18.98
N GLN A 31 -16.87 2.55 -18.97
CA GLN A 31 -17.12 1.83 -17.71
C GLN A 31 -15.82 1.55 -16.95
N GLN A 32 -14.73 1.22 -17.66
CA GLN A 32 -13.42 1.03 -17.05
C GLN A 32 -12.90 2.33 -16.43
N ASP A 33 -13.05 3.47 -17.11
CA ASP A 33 -12.66 4.78 -16.58
C ASP A 33 -13.52 5.17 -15.36
N SER A 34 -14.83 4.89 -15.41
CA SER A 34 -15.74 5.08 -14.27
C SER A 34 -15.32 4.19 -13.07
N LEU A 35 -15.04 2.91 -13.30
CA LEU A 35 -14.57 1.98 -12.26
C LEU A 35 -13.27 2.45 -11.64
N LYS A 36 -12.31 2.91 -12.44
CA LYS A 36 -11.04 3.48 -11.96
C LYS A 36 -11.29 4.69 -11.07
N THR A 37 -12.15 5.60 -11.49
CA THR A 37 -12.49 6.81 -10.71
C THR A 37 -13.17 6.43 -9.38
N VAL A 38 -14.15 5.53 -9.41
CA VAL A 38 -14.85 5.05 -8.20
C VAL A 38 -13.87 4.34 -7.26
N CYS A 39 -12.96 3.52 -7.79
CA CYS A 39 -11.90 2.89 -7.01
C CYS A 39 -11.03 3.95 -6.32
N GLY A 40 -10.60 4.98 -7.06
CA GLY A 40 -9.81 6.07 -6.50
C GLY A 40 -10.54 6.82 -5.39
N ILE A 41 -11.83 7.14 -5.57
CA ILE A 41 -12.67 7.76 -4.55
C ILE A 41 -12.77 6.85 -3.31
N SER A 42 -13.05 5.57 -3.49
CA SER A 42 -13.15 4.59 -2.39
C SER A 42 -11.85 4.52 -1.59
N VAL A 43 -10.71 4.44 -2.29
CA VAL A 43 -9.38 4.43 -1.68
C VAL A 43 -9.12 5.71 -0.89
N MET A 44 -9.52 6.89 -1.39
CA MET A 44 -9.39 8.15 -0.65
C MET A 44 -10.24 8.16 0.62
N PHE A 45 -11.48 7.68 0.59
CA PHE A 45 -12.33 7.63 1.78
C PHE A 45 -11.79 6.66 2.84
N ILE A 46 -11.31 5.50 2.44
CA ILE A 46 -10.64 4.54 3.35
C ILE A 46 -9.41 5.19 3.99
N ALA A 47 -8.62 5.89 3.20
CA ALA A 47 -7.44 6.60 3.64
C ALA A 47 -7.77 7.75 4.61
N VAL A 48 -8.80 8.54 4.33
CA VAL A 48 -9.29 9.58 5.24
C VAL A 48 -9.71 8.98 6.57
N ALA A 49 -10.47 7.89 6.58
CA ALA A 49 -10.86 7.21 7.82
C ALA A 49 -9.64 6.75 8.63
N GLY A 50 -8.62 6.18 7.95
CA GLY A 50 -7.35 5.80 8.57
C GLY A 50 -6.57 6.98 9.14
N ALA A 51 -6.50 8.08 8.39
CA ALA A 51 -5.83 9.31 8.84
C ALA A 51 -6.56 9.95 10.03
N MET A 52 -7.88 10.04 9.99
CA MET A 52 -8.69 10.56 11.11
C MET A 52 -8.49 9.74 12.38
N LYS A 53 -8.45 8.41 12.28
CA LYS A 53 -8.16 7.53 13.42
C LYS A 53 -6.80 7.84 14.07
N GLY A 54 -5.80 8.21 13.28
CA GLY A 54 -4.47 8.55 13.78
C GLY A 54 -4.30 10.00 14.24
N MET A 55 -5.08 10.95 13.69
CA MET A 55 -4.95 12.38 13.95
C MET A 55 -5.95 12.92 14.96
N LEU A 56 -7.01 12.20 15.28
CA LEU A 56 -8.06 12.65 16.19
C LEU A 56 -7.99 11.88 17.50
N LYS A 57 -8.05 12.61 18.62
CA LYS A 57 -8.15 12.06 19.97
C LYS A 57 -9.38 12.66 20.65
N ILE A 58 -10.10 11.80 21.36
CA ILE A 58 -11.19 12.25 22.24
C ILE A 58 -10.56 12.72 23.55
N ASP A 59 -10.76 13.99 23.90
CA ASP A 59 -10.31 14.57 25.15
C ASP A 59 -11.52 15.21 25.86
N GLY A 60 -11.97 14.55 26.92
CA GLY A 60 -13.22 14.93 27.61
C GLY A 60 -14.43 14.90 26.68
N ALA A 61 -15.09 16.04 26.47
CA ALA A 61 -16.27 16.17 25.61
C ALA A 61 -15.94 16.61 24.17
N GLY A 62 -14.67 16.74 23.80
CA GLY A 62 -14.23 17.29 22.51
C GLY A 62 -13.31 16.37 21.72
N LEU A 63 -13.18 16.69 20.42
CA LEU A 63 -12.18 16.10 19.52
C LEU A 63 -11.01 17.08 19.39
N THR A 64 -9.80 16.61 19.64
CA THR A 64 -8.57 17.38 19.44
C THR A 64 -7.75 16.75 18.34
N SER A 65 -7.08 17.62 17.54
CA SER A 65 -6.14 17.17 16.54
C SER A 65 -4.77 16.96 17.17
N VAL A 66 -4.21 15.78 16.95
CA VAL A 66 -2.87 15.41 17.43
C VAL A 66 -2.00 14.98 16.24
N ARG A 67 -0.68 14.95 16.46
CA ARG A 67 0.30 14.41 15.48
C ARG A 67 0.43 15.17 14.16
N SER A 68 -0.09 16.42 14.07
CA SER A 68 0.01 17.22 12.84
C SER A 68 1.48 17.51 12.46
N MET A 69 2.33 17.79 13.46
CA MET A 69 3.77 18.01 13.26
C MET A 69 4.46 16.73 12.74
N LEU A 70 4.12 15.57 13.30
CA LEU A 70 4.62 14.27 12.82
C LEU A 70 4.33 14.08 11.33
N VAL A 71 3.07 14.31 10.93
CA VAL A 71 2.65 14.18 9.54
C VAL A 71 3.48 15.06 8.62
N VAL A 72 3.57 16.35 8.92
CA VAL A 72 4.31 17.32 8.09
C VAL A 72 5.78 16.95 7.98
N LEU A 73 6.44 16.67 9.11
CA LEU A 73 7.88 16.36 9.12
C LEU A 73 8.19 15.04 8.43
N CYS A 74 7.46 13.96 8.74
CA CYS A 74 7.69 12.66 8.10
C CYS A 74 7.47 12.72 6.60
N LEU A 75 6.39 13.35 6.14
CA LEU A 75 6.10 13.44 4.72
C LEU A 75 7.11 14.34 3.98
N ALA A 76 7.44 15.50 4.51
CA ALA A 76 8.38 16.42 3.87
C ALA A 76 9.78 15.79 3.76
N ILE A 77 10.34 15.34 4.89
CA ILE A 77 11.70 14.78 4.92
C ILE A 77 11.73 13.46 4.15
N GLY A 78 10.72 12.57 4.36
CA GLY A 78 10.65 11.30 3.67
C GLY A 78 10.55 11.44 2.16
N THR A 79 9.78 12.42 1.68
CA THR A 79 9.68 12.71 0.24
C THR A 79 11.02 13.20 -0.32
N ILE A 80 11.72 14.11 0.38
CA ILE A 80 13.05 14.59 -0.03
C ILE A 80 14.02 13.42 -0.14
N ILE A 81 14.06 12.55 0.86
CA ILE A 81 14.92 11.35 0.85
C ILE A 81 14.57 10.45 -0.35
N GLY A 82 13.28 10.19 -0.56
CA GLY A 82 12.82 9.36 -1.66
C GLY A 82 13.10 9.94 -3.05
N GLU A 83 12.99 11.27 -3.21
CA GLU A 83 13.35 11.96 -4.46
C GLU A 83 14.86 11.85 -4.73
N VAL A 84 15.70 12.02 -3.71
CA VAL A 84 17.17 11.90 -3.84
C VAL A 84 17.55 10.46 -4.23
N ILE A 85 16.95 9.46 -3.60
CA ILE A 85 17.20 8.04 -3.91
C ILE A 85 16.58 7.65 -5.26
N GLY A 86 15.47 8.29 -5.64
CA GLY A 86 14.74 8.00 -6.87
C GLY A 86 13.96 6.68 -6.79
N ILE A 87 13.28 6.43 -5.66
CA ILE A 87 12.55 5.18 -5.39
C ILE A 87 11.50 4.90 -6.46
N GLU A 88 10.76 5.92 -6.90
CA GLU A 88 9.75 5.77 -7.95
C GLU A 88 10.35 5.29 -9.27
N LYS A 89 11.51 5.84 -9.64
CA LYS A 89 12.25 5.37 -10.82
C LYS A 89 12.70 3.91 -10.67
N GLY A 90 13.02 3.49 -9.43
CA GLY A 90 13.33 2.09 -9.12
C GLY A 90 12.14 1.17 -9.38
N PHE A 91 10.95 1.53 -8.90
CA PHE A 91 9.70 0.81 -9.16
C PHE A 91 9.35 0.78 -10.66
N GLU A 92 9.49 1.90 -11.36
CA GLU A 92 9.25 1.98 -12.80
C GLU A 92 10.22 1.07 -13.58
N ARG A 93 11.52 1.08 -13.27
CA ARG A 93 12.52 0.19 -13.90
C ARG A 93 12.21 -1.29 -13.62
N PHE A 94 11.81 -1.62 -12.40
CA PHE A 94 11.41 -2.98 -12.06
C PHE A 94 10.13 -3.38 -12.81
N GLY A 95 9.16 -2.48 -12.94
CA GLY A 95 7.96 -2.67 -13.75
C GLY A 95 8.27 -2.86 -15.25
N GLU A 96 9.21 -2.09 -15.81
CA GLU A 96 9.65 -2.27 -17.20
C GLU A 96 10.35 -3.62 -17.41
N TRP A 97 11.21 -4.02 -16.48
CA TRP A 97 11.83 -5.34 -16.52
C TRP A 97 10.79 -6.46 -16.49
N LEU A 98 9.80 -6.37 -15.59
CA LEU A 98 8.68 -7.32 -15.51
C LEU A 98 7.88 -7.34 -16.82
N LYS A 99 7.54 -6.18 -17.37
CA LYS A 99 6.82 -6.02 -18.63
C LYS A 99 7.46 -6.81 -19.75
N VAL A 100 8.81 -6.66 -19.90
CA VAL A 100 9.60 -7.38 -20.90
C VAL A 100 9.61 -8.89 -20.60
N LYS A 101 9.93 -9.26 -19.37
CA LYS A 101 10.05 -10.68 -18.96
C LYS A 101 8.74 -11.47 -19.09
N THR A 102 7.60 -10.79 -18.94
CA THR A 102 6.28 -11.42 -19.02
C THR A 102 5.61 -11.30 -20.39
N GLY A 103 6.37 -10.85 -21.42
CA GLY A 103 5.86 -10.73 -22.79
C GLY A 103 4.81 -9.63 -22.98
N ASN A 104 4.76 -8.64 -22.09
CA ASN A 104 3.80 -7.53 -22.13
C ASN A 104 4.40 -6.25 -22.73
N SER A 105 5.45 -6.36 -23.54
CA SER A 105 6.18 -5.21 -24.11
C SER A 105 5.28 -4.26 -24.91
N GLY A 106 4.19 -4.75 -25.49
CA GLY A 106 3.22 -3.94 -26.24
C GLY A 106 2.19 -3.20 -25.38
N ASP A 107 2.17 -3.38 -24.07
CA ASP A 107 1.18 -2.73 -23.20
C ASP A 107 1.74 -1.42 -22.62
N PRO A 108 1.26 -0.24 -23.07
CA PRO A 108 1.77 1.05 -22.60
C PRO A 108 1.34 1.37 -21.16
N THR A 109 0.30 0.73 -20.65
CA THR A 109 -0.27 1.00 -19.32
C THR A 109 0.31 0.11 -18.23
N PHE A 110 1.02 -0.98 -18.60
CA PHE A 110 1.49 -2.01 -17.69
C PHE A 110 2.28 -1.47 -16.49
N VAL A 111 3.27 -0.60 -16.74
CA VAL A 111 4.15 -0.10 -15.66
C VAL A 111 3.38 0.79 -14.69
N ASN A 112 2.53 1.68 -15.21
CA ASN A 112 1.72 2.54 -14.36
C ASN A 112 0.72 1.72 -13.53
N ALA A 113 0.07 0.72 -14.13
CA ALA A 113 -0.83 -0.20 -13.44
C ALA A 113 -0.10 -0.99 -12.34
N PHE A 114 1.09 -1.53 -12.66
CA PHE A 114 1.94 -2.24 -11.70
C PHE A 114 2.35 -1.34 -10.52
N VAL A 115 2.90 -0.16 -10.78
CA VAL A 115 3.37 0.75 -9.72
C VAL A 115 2.21 1.19 -8.84
N THR A 116 1.10 1.63 -9.44
CA THR A 116 -0.07 2.10 -8.69
C THR A 116 -0.67 1.00 -7.82
N ALA A 117 -0.87 -0.20 -8.38
CA ALA A 117 -1.41 -1.33 -7.63
C ALA A 117 -0.46 -1.76 -6.51
N SER A 118 0.85 -1.87 -6.79
CA SER A 118 1.85 -2.25 -5.79
C SER A 118 1.84 -1.29 -4.60
N LEU A 119 1.79 0.01 -4.84
CA LEU A 119 1.73 1.00 -3.76
C LEU A 119 0.41 0.93 -2.98
N THR A 120 -0.72 0.69 -3.68
CA THR A 120 -2.04 0.59 -3.04
C THR A 120 -2.10 -0.56 -2.04
N VAL A 121 -1.58 -1.74 -2.41
CA VAL A 121 -1.73 -2.95 -1.59
C VAL A 121 -0.52 -3.26 -0.69
N SER A 122 0.67 -2.67 -0.96
CA SER A 122 1.85 -2.91 -0.13
C SER A 122 1.93 -1.98 1.09
N VAL A 123 1.30 -0.80 1.04
CA VAL A 123 1.38 0.22 2.10
C VAL A 123 0.24 0.03 3.09
N GLY A 124 0.58 -0.21 4.35
CA GLY A 124 -0.41 -0.25 5.42
C GLY A 124 0.00 -1.11 6.62
N ALA A 125 -0.58 -0.78 7.78
CA ALA A 125 -0.29 -1.48 9.03
C ALA A 125 -0.70 -2.97 8.99
N MET A 126 -1.74 -3.33 8.26
CA MET A 126 -2.19 -4.73 8.16
C MET A 126 -1.13 -5.64 7.54
N ALA A 127 -0.37 -5.14 6.54
CA ALA A 127 0.72 -5.89 5.95
C ALA A 127 1.85 -6.15 6.97
N VAL A 128 2.25 -5.11 7.70
CA VAL A 128 3.33 -5.20 8.71
C VAL A 128 2.90 -6.05 9.90
N VAL A 129 1.77 -5.73 10.52
CA VAL A 129 1.27 -6.44 11.71
C VAL A 129 0.96 -7.90 11.38
N GLY A 130 0.26 -8.13 10.26
CA GLY A 130 -0.08 -9.49 9.84
C GLY A 130 1.15 -10.35 9.51
N ALA A 131 2.16 -9.77 8.86
CA ALA A 131 3.41 -10.47 8.59
C ALA A 131 4.21 -10.80 9.87
N ILE A 132 4.19 -9.91 10.87
CA ILE A 132 4.80 -10.16 12.18
C ILE A 132 4.04 -11.28 12.92
N GLN A 133 2.71 -11.24 12.95
CA GLN A 133 1.87 -12.27 13.58
C GLN A 133 2.09 -13.64 12.94
N ASP A 134 2.07 -13.70 11.61
CA ASP A 134 2.36 -14.94 10.86
C ASP A 134 3.77 -15.46 11.14
N GLY A 135 4.78 -14.57 11.19
CA GLY A 135 6.18 -14.95 11.45
C GLY A 135 6.46 -15.38 12.88
N MET A 136 5.77 -14.83 13.88
CA MET A 136 6.01 -15.13 15.29
C MET A 136 5.16 -16.31 15.81
N THR A 137 3.89 -16.33 15.47
CA THR A 137 2.90 -17.26 16.05
C THR A 137 2.27 -18.19 15.02
N GLY A 138 2.48 -17.94 13.71
CA GLY A 138 1.79 -18.63 12.63
C GLY A 138 0.32 -18.22 12.51
N ASP A 139 -0.09 -17.11 13.14
CA ASP A 139 -1.43 -16.56 13.00
C ASP A 139 -1.52 -15.74 11.71
N TYR A 140 -2.19 -16.30 10.72
CA TYR A 140 -2.40 -15.70 9.40
C TYR A 140 -3.76 -15.01 9.25
N SER A 141 -4.53 -14.83 10.32
CA SER A 141 -5.89 -14.27 10.28
C SER A 141 -5.91 -12.86 9.66
N THR A 142 -5.02 -11.98 10.11
CA THR A 142 -4.90 -10.60 9.59
C THR A 142 -4.56 -10.57 8.10
N LEU A 143 -3.59 -11.40 7.65
CA LEU A 143 -3.23 -11.47 6.23
C LEU A 143 -4.32 -12.14 5.38
N SER A 144 -5.12 -13.05 5.95
CA SER A 144 -6.27 -13.64 5.25
C SER A 144 -7.37 -12.61 5.00
N VAL A 145 -7.69 -11.77 5.99
CA VAL A 145 -8.62 -10.63 5.80
C VAL A 145 -8.08 -9.67 4.75
N LYS A 146 -6.79 -9.35 4.84
CA LYS A 146 -6.12 -8.50 3.85
C LYS A 146 -6.19 -9.10 2.44
N ALA A 147 -6.00 -10.41 2.29
CA ALA A 147 -6.08 -11.10 1.00
C ALA A 147 -7.43 -10.92 0.31
N VAL A 148 -8.53 -10.96 1.07
CA VAL A 148 -9.87 -10.70 0.53
C VAL A 148 -10.01 -9.26 0.07
N LEU A 149 -9.51 -8.29 0.86
CA LEU A 149 -9.54 -6.87 0.50
C LEU A 149 -8.68 -6.60 -0.74
N ASP A 150 -7.46 -7.10 -0.77
CA ASP A 150 -6.54 -6.94 -1.90
C ASP A 150 -7.08 -7.61 -3.16
N LEU A 151 -7.71 -8.79 -3.05
CA LEU A 151 -8.37 -9.46 -4.17
C LEU A 151 -9.40 -8.55 -4.83
N ILE A 152 -10.29 -7.94 -4.03
CA ILE A 152 -11.34 -7.05 -4.53
C ILE A 152 -10.73 -5.80 -5.18
N ILE A 153 -9.80 -5.15 -4.49
CA ILE A 153 -9.15 -3.93 -4.97
C ILE A 153 -8.40 -4.22 -6.29
N ILE A 154 -7.61 -5.28 -6.32
CA ILE A 154 -6.83 -5.65 -7.52
C ILE A 154 -7.75 -6.10 -8.67
N ALA A 155 -8.86 -6.77 -8.40
CA ALA A 155 -9.83 -7.12 -9.44
C ALA A 155 -10.38 -5.85 -10.11
N VAL A 156 -10.81 -4.86 -9.33
CA VAL A 156 -11.30 -3.57 -9.85
C VAL A 156 -10.18 -2.81 -10.58
N MET A 157 -8.99 -2.72 -9.99
CA MET A 157 -7.85 -2.03 -10.63
C MET A 157 -7.42 -2.72 -11.93
N THR A 158 -7.37 -4.05 -11.96
CA THR A 158 -6.98 -4.80 -13.17
C THR A 158 -8.02 -4.64 -14.28
N SER A 159 -9.31 -4.61 -13.95
CA SER A 159 -10.37 -4.39 -14.94
C SER A 159 -10.31 -3.00 -15.60
N SER A 160 -9.81 -2.00 -14.89
CA SER A 160 -9.75 -0.60 -15.34
C SER A 160 -8.37 -0.15 -15.84
N MET A 161 -7.29 -0.64 -15.26
CA MET A 161 -5.92 -0.21 -15.56
C MET A 161 -5.10 -1.24 -16.34
N GLY A 162 -5.55 -2.49 -16.38
CA GLY A 162 -4.89 -3.58 -17.10
C GLY A 162 -4.12 -4.54 -16.20
N LYS A 163 -3.60 -5.58 -16.83
CA LYS A 163 -3.00 -6.76 -16.18
C LYS A 163 -1.73 -6.48 -15.37
N GLY A 164 -1.10 -5.32 -15.54
CA GLY A 164 0.04 -4.90 -14.71
C GLY A 164 -0.28 -4.92 -13.22
N CYS A 165 -1.54 -4.68 -12.82
CA CYS A 165 -1.97 -4.70 -11.42
C CYS A 165 -1.79 -6.07 -10.75
N ALA A 166 -1.99 -7.18 -11.48
CA ALA A 166 -1.81 -8.53 -10.95
C ALA A 166 -0.36 -8.80 -10.49
N PHE A 167 0.62 -8.14 -11.12
CA PHE A 167 2.02 -8.27 -10.77
C PHE A 167 2.41 -7.58 -9.46
N ALA A 168 1.49 -6.81 -8.85
CA ALA A 168 1.65 -6.29 -7.48
C ALA A 168 1.82 -7.41 -6.44
N ALA A 169 1.43 -8.64 -6.76
CA ALA A 169 1.71 -9.81 -5.93
C ALA A 169 3.20 -9.99 -5.63
N ILE A 170 4.09 -9.61 -6.55
CA ILE A 170 5.54 -9.80 -6.39
C ILE A 170 6.11 -8.89 -5.28
N PRO A 171 5.98 -7.56 -5.34
CA PRO A 171 6.49 -6.70 -4.26
C PRO A 171 5.76 -6.95 -2.93
N VAL A 172 4.46 -7.27 -2.93
CA VAL A 172 3.74 -7.64 -1.70
C VAL A 172 4.33 -8.89 -1.07
N PHE A 173 4.51 -9.97 -1.86
CA PHE A 173 5.14 -11.20 -1.40
C PHE A 173 6.54 -10.95 -0.83
N LEU A 174 7.35 -10.13 -1.51
CA LEU A 174 8.69 -9.81 -1.05
C LEU A 174 8.68 -9.02 0.26
N VAL A 175 7.86 -7.98 0.36
CA VAL A 175 7.80 -7.12 1.55
C VAL A 175 7.24 -7.91 2.74
N GLU A 176 6.08 -8.54 2.61
CA GLU A 176 5.47 -9.34 3.67
C GLU A 176 6.34 -10.55 4.03
N GLY A 177 6.91 -11.23 3.03
CA GLY A 177 7.79 -12.39 3.23
C GLY A 177 9.06 -12.02 4.00
N VAL A 178 9.70 -10.91 3.67
CA VAL A 178 10.87 -10.41 4.42
C VAL A 178 10.49 -10.09 5.86
N ILE A 179 9.37 -9.40 6.08
CA ILE A 179 8.89 -9.09 7.44
C ILE A 179 8.56 -10.37 8.21
N THR A 180 7.89 -11.34 7.58
CA THR A 180 7.54 -12.64 8.19
C THR A 180 8.80 -13.41 8.61
N VAL A 181 9.80 -13.49 7.72
CA VAL A 181 11.06 -14.19 8.03
C VAL A 181 11.85 -13.46 9.12
N LEU A 182 11.86 -12.13 9.08
CA LEU A 182 12.56 -11.30 10.05
C LEU A 182 11.68 -10.90 11.25
N ALA A 183 10.50 -11.52 11.43
CA ALA A 183 9.51 -11.11 12.43
C ALA A 183 10.10 -10.99 13.85
N ARG A 184 10.98 -11.90 14.25
CA ARG A 184 11.64 -11.86 15.58
C ARG A 184 12.56 -10.65 15.76
N LEU A 185 13.13 -10.11 14.67
CA LEU A 185 13.99 -8.93 14.69
C LEU A 185 13.17 -7.65 14.57
N VAL A 186 12.07 -7.70 13.83
CA VAL A 186 11.21 -6.53 13.53
C VAL A 186 10.21 -6.26 14.66
N ALA A 187 9.66 -7.31 15.28
CA ALA A 187 8.63 -7.18 16.31
C ALA A 187 9.03 -6.25 17.48
N PRO A 188 10.25 -6.32 18.06
CA PRO A 188 10.62 -5.42 19.14
C PRO A 188 10.65 -3.93 18.74
N VAL A 189 10.84 -3.65 17.44
CA VAL A 189 10.85 -2.29 16.88
C VAL A 189 9.44 -1.80 16.53
N MET A 190 8.47 -2.69 16.46
CA MET A 190 7.07 -2.38 16.15
C MET A 190 6.25 -2.21 17.43
N THR A 191 6.55 -1.16 18.20
CA THR A 191 5.71 -0.76 19.34
C THR A 191 4.32 -0.34 18.87
N GLU A 192 3.33 -0.35 19.78
CA GLU A 192 1.97 0.13 19.46
C GLU A 192 2.01 1.54 18.85
N LEU A 193 2.82 2.42 19.42
CA LEU A 193 3.00 3.79 18.92
C LEU A 193 3.61 3.82 17.50
N ALA A 194 4.62 2.96 17.22
CA ALA A 194 5.21 2.86 15.89
C ALA A 194 4.19 2.38 14.86
N ILE A 195 3.35 1.40 15.22
CA ILE A 195 2.27 0.88 14.37
C ILE A 195 1.21 1.95 14.11
N GLU A 196 0.82 2.74 15.13
CA GLU A 196 -0.09 3.86 14.97
C GLU A 196 0.47 4.92 14.01
N TYR A 197 1.75 5.28 14.13
CA TYR A 197 2.40 6.25 13.27
C TYR A 197 2.54 5.76 11.83
N ILE A 198 2.90 4.48 11.63
CA ILE A 198 2.90 3.84 10.30
C ILE A 198 1.49 3.85 9.70
N SER A 199 0.47 3.52 10.49
CA SER A 199 -0.91 3.52 10.03
C SER A 199 -1.35 4.90 9.55
N LEU A 200 -1.01 5.93 10.32
CA LEU A 200 -1.34 7.32 9.99
C LEU A 200 -0.63 7.78 8.70
N ILE A 201 0.69 7.64 8.65
CA ILE A 201 1.47 8.03 7.47
C ILE A 201 1.08 7.20 6.26
N GLY A 202 0.90 5.87 6.43
CA GLY A 202 0.44 4.97 5.38
C GLY A 202 -0.93 5.36 4.82
N ALA A 203 -1.87 5.75 5.68
CA ALA A 203 -3.17 6.24 5.22
C ALA A 203 -3.03 7.47 4.31
N ILE A 204 -2.15 8.42 4.63
CA ILE A 204 -1.91 9.60 3.79
C ILE A 204 -1.27 9.23 2.45
N LEU A 205 -0.35 8.26 2.45
CA LEU A 205 0.21 7.73 1.20
C LEU A 205 -0.89 7.08 0.34
N ILE A 206 -1.77 6.28 0.93
CA ILE A 206 -2.91 5.66 0.25
C ILE A 206 -3.87 6.73 -0.30
N PHE A 207 -4.11 7.82 0.43
CA PHE A 207 -4.87 8.96 -0.08
C PHE A 207 -4.24 9.52 -1.36
N SER A 208 -2.92 9.69 -1.37
CA SER A 208 -2.17 10.18 -2.54
C SER A 208 -2.25 9.21 -3.74
N VAL A 209 -2.34 7.90 -3.50
CA VAL A 209 -2.63 6.91 -4.55
C VAL A 209 -4.04 7.13 -5.10
N GLY A 210 -5.04 7.33 -4.25
CA GLY A 210 -6.41 7.64 -4.66
C GLY A 210 -6.50 8.90 -5.53
N VAL A 211 -5.74 9.95 -5.18
CA VAL A 211 -5.58 11.17 -6.01
C VAL A 211 -5.06 10.80 -7.40
N ASN A 212 -4.02 9.96 -7.48
CA ASN A 212 -3.46 9.54 -8.77
C ASN A 212 -4.44 8.69 -9.60
N LEU A 213 -5.30 7.91 -8.96
CA LEU A 213 -6.33 7.13 -9.66
C LEU A 213 -7.40 8.02 -10.31
N VAL A 214 -7.83 9.08 -9.61
CA VAL A 214 -8.90 9.99 -10.07
C VAL A 214 -8.38 10.99 -11.08
N TRP A 215 -7.25 11.64 -10.80
CA TRP A 215 -6.74 12.77 -11.61
C TRP A 215 -5.49 12.45 -12.42
N GLY A 216 -5.09 11.19 -12.52
CA GLY A 216 -3.85 10.77 -13.15
C GLY A 216 -2.63 11.03 -12.25
N LYS A 217 -1.44 10.68 -12.72
CA LYS A 217 -0.20 10.76 -11.95
C LYS A 217 0.14 12.21 -11.57
N LYS A 218 -0.22 12.63 -10.37
CA LYS A 218 0.06 13.97 -9.78
C LYS A 218 1.11 13.89 -8.67
N VAL A 219 1.14 12.80 -7.91
CA VAL A 219 2.01 12.61 -6.75
C VAL A 219 2.93 11.42 -6.98
N ARG A 220 4.21 11.57 -6.70
CA ARG A 220 5.20 10.47 -6.74
C ARG A 220 5.18 9.70 -5.43
N VAL A 221 4.16 8.87 -5.26
CA VAL A 221 3.88 8.21 -3.98
C VAL A 221 5.00 7.26 -3.54
N ALA A 222 5.68 6.60 -4.48
CA ALA A 222 6.81 5.74 -4.13
C ALA A 222 7.96 6.53 -3.47
N ASN A 223 8.18 7.78 -3.88
CA ASN A 223 9.18 8.63 -3.24
C ASN A 223 8.77 9.10 -1.82
N MET A 224 7.51 8.91 -1.43
CA MET A 224 7.05 9.17 -0.07
C MET A 224 7.26 7.98 0.89
N LEU A 225 7.62 6.78 0.41
CA LEU A 225 7.80 5.58 1.23
C LEU A 225 8.79 5.73 2.40
N PRO A 226 9.91 6.50 2.30
CA PRO A 226 10.78 6.72 3.45
C PRO A 226 10.09 7.38 4.64
N SER A 227 8.95 8.05 4.44
CA SER A 227 8.15 8.62 5.53
C SER A 227 7.67 7.56 6.52
N LEU A 228 7.46 6.31 6.08
CA LEU A 228 7.10 5.19 6.96
C LEU A 228 8.25 4.82 7.90
N ILE A 229 9.49 4.87 7.41
CA ILE A 229 10.68 4.61 8.24
C ILE A 229 10.86 5.75 9.25
N LEU A 230 10.65 6.99 8.82
CA LEU A 230 10.71 8.16 9.70
C LEU A 230 9.62 8.10 10.78
N ALA A 231 8.43 7.60 10.45
CA ALA A 231 7.35 7.39 11.41
C ALA A 231 7.76 6.39 12.51
N ILE A 232 8.45 5.29 12.15
CA ILE A 232 8.99 4.36 13.13
C ILE A 232 10.02 5.05 14.02
N ILE A 233 10.97 5.77 13.43
CA ILE A 233 12.01 6.50 14.19
C ILE A 233 11.37 7.52 15.14
N ALA A 234 10.37 8.25 14.67
CA ALA A 234 9.66 9.25 15.47
C ALA A 234 8.98 8.67 16.71
N ALA A 235 8.53 7.40 16.66
CA ALA A 235 7.93 6.73 17.81
C ALA A 235 8.92 6.48 18.97
N TYR A 236 10.22 6.56 18.70
CA TYR A 236 11.28 6.40 19.72
C TYR A 236 11.87 7.73 20.17
N LEU A 237 11.49 8.84 19.56
CA LEU A 237 11.97 10.14 20.01
C LEU A 237 11.17 10.59 21.24
N PRO A 238 11.83 11.20 22.26
CA PRO A 238 11.15 11.71 23.46
C PRO A 238 10.38 13.02 23.18
N ILE A 239 9.94 13.23 21.94
CA ILE A 239 9.20 14.39 21.48
C ILE A 239 7.75 13.92 21.36
N GLY A 240 6.87 14.44 22.23
CA GLY A 240 5.43 14.21 22.09
C GLY A 240 4.90 14.94 20.85
N PHE A 241 4.58 14.17 19.80
CA PHE A 241 3.95 14.69 18.59
C PHE A 241 2.43 14.76 18.75
#